data_1e36e560431e1352c79ea32a004ce560
#
_entry.id   1e36e560431e1352c79ea32a004ce560
#
_cell.length_a   1.000
_cell.length_b   1.000
_cell.length_c   1.000
_cell.angle_alpha   90.00
_cell.angle_beta   90.00
_cell.angle_gamma   90.00
#
_symmetry.space_group_name_H-M   'P 1'
#
loop_
_entity.id
_entity.type
_entity.pdbx_description
1 polymer ?
#
loop_
_entity_poly.entity_id
_entity_poly.type
_entity_poly.pdbx_seq_one_letter_code
_entity_poly.pdbx_strand_id
1 'polypeptide(L)'
;WGLADGKLNAGAGSDKVLAVPKNWSSSVLPAVGQNGSGKSPWLLDETVAAAFVHRMIETPEAAATGDAMSGVLSRRRLLVAATLMAQRFRKIPETNVGVMLPASVAADIVFYALHLAGKTPVMMNWTTGPSGLAHGIEVTGVRQVVTSSRLVDRLGITIEGAGYIFLEDVKKSIRKTEVLSLMVRTYLQPASFLRSLPEQNEGDPAVFLFTSGSESSPKTVPLTHRNLLTNIHDSLAVLQPDQNDSLLGFLPPFHSFGLTGNVLLPQLSGIRSVRY
;
A
#
# COMPACT_ATOMS: atom_id res chain seq x y z
N TRP A 1 -21.31 15.37 16.76
CA TRP A 1 -20.59 14.84 17.93
C TRP A 1 -20.13 16.04 18.74
N GLY A 2 -20.72 16.26 19.90
CA GLY A 2 -20.34 17.30 20.82
C GLY A 2 -19.95 16.68 22.16
N LEU A 3 -18.87 17.17 22.75
CA LEU A 3 -18.46 16.86 24.12
C LEU A 3 -19.11 17.93 25.03
N ALA A 4 -20.03 17.54 25.85
CA ALA A 4 -20.45 18.31 27.01
C ALA A 4 -20.19 17.45 28.24
N ASP A 5 -19.47 18.01 29.21
CA ASP A 5 -19.18 17.44 30.55
C ASP A 5 -18.44 16.10 30.55
N GLY A 6 -17.49 15.91 29.65
CA GLY A 6 -16.60 14.74 29.67
C GLY A 6 -17.28 13.37 29.43
N LYS A 7 -18.54 13.34 29.00
CA LYS A 7 -19.27 12.13 28.64
C LYS A 7 -19.74 12.19 27.19
N LEU A 8 -19.48 11.14 26.43
CA LEU A 8 -20.05 10.93 25.11
C LEU A 8 -21.57 10.71 25.24
N ASN A 9 -22.38 11.71 24.84
CA ASN A 9 -23.81 11.52 24.67
C ASN A 9 -24.05 10.84 23.32
N ALA A 10 -24.29 9.53 23.34
CA ALA A 10 -24.92 8.83 22.22
C ALA A 10 -26.37 9.27 22.16
N GLY A 11 -26.79 9.82 21.02
CA GLY A 11 -28.20 10.13 20.76
C GLY A 11 -29.08 8.89 20.98
N ALA A 12 -30.23 9.10 21.58
CA ALA A 12 -31.22 8.07 21.90
C ALA A 12 -31.62 7.32 20.62
N GLY A 13 -31.21 6.06 20.50
CA GLY A 13 -31.66 5.15 19.44
C GLY A 13 -30.60 4.16 19.00
N SER A 14 -30.36 3.19 19.82
CA SER A 14 -29.92 1.81 19.65
C SER A 14 -28.77 1.42 20.59
N ASP A 15 -29.13 0.82 21.69
CA ASP A 15 -28.25 -0.01 22.54
C ASP A 15 -27.84 -1.33 21.81
N LYS A 16 -27.27 -1.20 20.61
CA LYS A 16 -26.52 -2.30 20.01
C LYS A 16 -25.04 -1.94 20.12
N VAL A 17 -24.51 -2.07 21.32
CA VAL A 17 -23.09 -2.40 21.51
C VAL A 17 -22.89 -3.67 20.68
N LEU A 18 -22.07 -3.60 19.64
CA LEU A 18 -21.58 -4.79 18.94
C LEU A 18 -20.83 -5.62 19.99
N ALA A 19 -21.56 -6.54 20.64
CA ALA A 19 -20.97 -7.49 21.55
C ALA A 19 -20.04 -8.37 20.72
N VAL A 20 -18.76 -8.34 21.04
CA VAL A 20 -17.78 -9.32 20.53
C VAL A 20 -18.37 -10.70 20.85
N PRO A 21 -18.58 -11.57 19.86
CA PRO A 21 -19.16 -12.89 20.09
C PRO A 21 -18.36 -13.63 21.17
N LYS A 22 -19.02 -14.17 22.20
CA LYS A 22 -18.39 -14.85 23.33
C LYS A 22 -17.57 -16.10 22.96
N ASN A 23 -17.62 -16.53 21.72
CA ASN A 23 -16.94 -17.68 21.13
C ASN A 23 -15.89 -17.31 20.08
N TRP A 24 -15.30 -16.12 20.17
CA TRP A 24 -14.12 -15.79 19.40
C TRP A 24 -12.93 -16.60 19.92
N SER A 25 -12.87 -17.86 19.56
CA SER A 25 -11.65 -18.65 19.67
C SER A 25 -10.86 -18.48 18.36
N SER A 26 -9.59 -18.24 18.46
CA SER A 26 -8.63 -18.10 17.36
C SER A 26 -8.52 -19.33 16.43
N SER A 27 -9.34 -20.34 16.65
CA SER A 27 -9.32 -21.64 15.95
C SER A 27 -10.44 -21.85 14.93
N VAL A 28 -11.37 -20.89 14.75
CA VAL A 28 -12.47 -21.04 13.78
C VAL A 28 -12.64 -19.74 12.99
N LEU A 29 -11.65 -19.43 12.18
CA LEU A 29 -11.88 -18.57 11.04
C LEU A 29 -12.51 -19.43 9.95
N PRO A 30 -13.73 -19.13 9.46
CA PRO A 30 -14.26 -19.81 8.29
C PRO A 30 -13.25 -19.62 7.15
N ALA A 31 -12.95 -20.72 6.47
CA ALA A 31 -12.11 -20.65 5.28
C ALA A 31 -12.69 -19.60 4.33
N VAL A 32 -11.94 -18.53 4.07
CA VAL A 32 -12.28 -17.53 3.06
C VAL A 32 -12.42 -18.29 1.74
N GLY A 33 -13.66 -18.46 1.23
CA GLY A 33 -13.83 -19.02 -0.10
C GLY A 33 -14.78 -20.21 -0.23
N GLN A 34 -15.91 -20.30 0.51
CA GLN A 34 -16.92 -21.31 0.21
C GLN A 34 -18.06 -20.83 -0.69
N ASN A 35 -18.01 -19.66 -1.27
CA ASN A 35 -18.96 -19.26 -2.31
C ASN A 35 -18.22 -19.01 -3.65
N GLY A 36 -18.02 -20.06 -4.42
CA GLY A 36 -18.02 -20.07 -5.88
C GLY A 36 -16.77 -19.57 -6.64
N SER A 37 -15.74 -19.04 -6.00
CA SER A 37 -14.42 -18.82 -6.65
C SER A 37 -13.32 -19.17 -5.66
N GLY A 38 -12.88 -20.43 -5.76
CA GLY A 38 -11.95 -21.01 -4.84
C GLY A 38 -10.63 -20.24 -4.72
N LYS A 39 -10.08 -20.36 -3.51
CA LYS A 39 -8.67 -20.27 -3.18
C LYS A 39 -8.08 -18.86 -3.11
N SER A 40 -7.94 -18.34 -1.92
CA SER A 40 -6.80 -17.52 -1.55
C SER A 40 -5.95 -18.23 -0.46
N PRO A 41 -5.36 -19.38 -0.75
CA PRO A 41 -4.40 -19.98 0.19
C PRO A 41 -3.03 -19.29 0.14
N TRP A 42 -2.80 -18.43 -0.85
CA TRP A 42 -1.49 -17.86 -1.18
C TRP A 42 -1.06 -16.62 -0.36
N LEU A 43 -1.94 -16.03 0.44
CA LEU A 43 -1.58 -14.80 1.17
C LEU A 43 -0.59 -15.01 2.31
N LEU A 44 -0.56 -16.18 2.97
CA LEU A 44 0.15 -16.31 4.25
C LEU A 44 1.64 -16.64 4.12
N ASP A 45 2.05 -17.29 3.04
CA ASP A 45 3.43 -17.76 2.83
C ASP A 45 4.13 -17.01 1.69
N GLU A 46 3.66 -15.79 1.36
CA GLU A 46 4.15 -15.04 0.22
C GLU A 46 4.69 -13.65 0.62
N THR A 47 5.25 -12.97 -0.35
CA THR A 47 5.61 -11.56 -0.23
C THR A 47 4.49 -10.67 -0.74
N VAL A 48 4.46 -9.41 -0.31
CA VAL A 48 3.51 -8.40 -0.81
C VAL A 48 3.59 -8.26 -2.33
N ALA A 49 4.79 -8.38 -2.91
CA ALA A 49 4.97 -8.36 -4.36
C ALA A 49 4.29 -9.54 -5.06
N ALA A 50 4.44 -10.76 -4.52
CA ALA A 50 3.82 -11.95 -5.08
C ALA A 50 2.29 -11.89 -4.98
N ALA A 51 1.77 -11.57 -3.80
CA ALA A 51 0.34 -11.39 -3.56
C ALA A 51 -0.28 -10.35 -4.51
N PHE A 52 0.39 -9.22 -4.71
CA PHE A 52 -0.03 -8.20 -5.66
C PHE A 52 -0.07 -8.73 -7.09
N VAL A 53 1.00 -9.35 -7.58
CA VAL A 53 1.06 -9.85 -8.95
C VAL A 53 -0.01 -10.91 -9.18
N HIS A 54 -0.19 -11.87 -8.25
CA HIS A 54 -1.26 -12.87 -8.35
C HIS A 54 -2.63 -12.22 -8.56
N ARG A 55 -2.96 -11.24 -7.73
CA ARG A 55 -4.25 -10.54 -7.86
C ARG A 55 -4.37 -9.77 -9.17
N MET A 56 -3.30 -9.13 -9.64
CA MET A 56 -3.34 -8.34 -10.87
C MET A 56 -3.53 -9.20 -12.13
N ILE A 57 -2.99 -10.41 -12.16
CA ILE A 57 -3.10 -11.31 -13.32
C ILE A 57 -4.36 -12.18 -13.33
N GLU A 58 -5.02 -12.34 -12.18
CA GLU A 58 -6.22 -13.16 -12.03
C GLU A 58 -7.43 -12.58 -12.80
N THR A 59 -7.69 -11.29 -12.64
CA THR A 59 -8.78 -10.58 -13.34
C THR A 59 -8.27 -9.23 -13.88
N PRO A 60 -7.43 -9.24 -14.92
CA PRO A 60 -6.63 -8.09 -15.34
C PRO A 60 -7.44 -6.90 -15.86
N GLU A 61 -8.65 -7.13 -16.36
CA GLU A 61 -9.52 -6.06 -16.88
C GLU A 61 -10.37 -5.39 -15.81
N ALA A 62 -10.46 -5.98 -14.60
CA ALA A 62 -11.22 -5.39 -13.51
C ALA A 62 -10.60 -4.06 -13.06
N ALA A 63 -11.44 -3.11 -12.67
CA ALA A 63 -10.99 -1.85 -12.08
C ALA A 63 -10.26 -2.12 -10.77
N ALA A 64 -9.09 -1.52 -10.58
CA ALA A 64 -8.28 -1.63 -9.38
C ALA A 64 -8.38 -0.37 -8.52
N THR A 65 -7.98 0.76 -9.06
CA THR A 65 -7.89 2.03 -8.34
C THR A 65 -8.17 3.19 -9.27
N GLY A 66 -8.62 4.32 -8.73
CA GLY A 66 -8.84 5.53 -9.52
C GLY A 66 -8.79 6.79 -8.67
N ASP A 67 -8.39 7.90 -9.29
CA ASP A 67 -8.47 9.25 -8.75
C ASP A 67 -8.80 10.27 -9.84
N ALA A 68 -9.08 11.52 -9.44
CA ALA A 68 -9.42 12.60 -10.38
C ALA A 68 -8.29 12.94 -11.36
N MET A 69 -7.03 12.65 -11.02
CA MET A 69 -5.88 12.96 -11.86
C MET A 69 -5.49 11.83 -12.82
N SER A 70 -5.59 10.59 -12.36
CA SER A 70 -5.15 9.40 -13.10
C SER A 70 -6.30 8.72 -13.85
N GLY A 71 -7.55 9.06 -13.52
CA GLY A 71 -8.71 8.29 -13.94
C GLY A 71 -8.71 6.90 -13.31
N VAL A 72 -9.49 5.98 -13.88
CA VAL A 72 -9.60 4.60 -13.41
C VAL A 72 -8.55 3.73 -14.10
N LEU A 73 -7.77 3.02 -13.29
CA LEU A 73 -6.82 2.00 -13.78
C LEU A 73 -7.41 0.61 -13.59
N SER A 74 -7.32 -0.22 -14.65
CA SER A 74 -7.53 -1.65 -14.51
C SER A 74 -6.33 -2.30 -13.81
N ARG A 75 -6.50 -3.51 -13.27
CA ARG A 75 -5.42 -4.29 -12.65
C ARG A 75 -4.24 -4.47 -13.59
N ARG A 76 -4.49 -4.75 -14.87
CA ARG A 76 -3.45 -4.81 -15.91
C ARG A 76 -2.65 -3.52 -16.00
N ARG A 77 -3.33 -2.37 -16.07
CA ARG A 77 -2.67 -1.06 -16.16
C ARG A 77 -1.89 -0.74 -14.90
N LEU A 78 -2.42 -1.09 -13.73
CA LEU A 78 -1.73 -0.91 -12.45
C LEU A 78 -0.45 -1.75 -12.39
N LEU A 79 -0.51 -3.04 -12.80
CA LEU A 79 0.66 -3.92 -12.87
C LEU A 79 1.73 -3.37 -13.82
N VAL A 80 1.32 -2.92 -15.00
CA VAL A 80 2.25 -2.34 -15.99
C VAL A 80 2.91 -1.08 -15.43
N ALA A 81 2.13 -0.17 -14.84
CA ALA A 81 2.65 1.07 -14.25
C ALA A 81 3.64 0.79 -13.11
N ALA A 82 3.29 -0.11 -12.19
CA ALA A 82 4.16 -0.53 -11.09
C ALA A 82 5.46 -1.19 -11.62
N THR A 83 5.36 -2.05 -12.64
CA THR A 83 6.53 -2.72 -13.24
C THR A 83 7.47 -1.71 -13.93
N LEU A 84 6.92 -0.72 -14.65
CA LEU A 84 7.72 0.33 -15.29
C LEU A 84 8.49 1.15 -14.26
N MET A 85 7.85 1.52 -13.17
CA MET A 85 8.53 2.23 -12.07
C MET A 85 9.55 1.35 -11.36
N ALA A 86 9.22 0.07 -11.13
CA ALA A 86 10.14 -0.89 -10.51
C ALA A 86 11.47 -1.01 -11.28
N GLN A 87 11.43 -0.96 -12.62
CA GLN A 87 12.66 -0.97 -13.44
C GLN A 87 13.57 0.24 -13.17
N ARG A 88 13.00 1.38 -12.76
CA ARG A 88 13.76 2.58 -12.37
C ARG A 88 14.25 2.47 -10.93
N PHE A 89 13.39 2.00 -10.04
CA PHE A 89 13.72 1.85 -8.62
C PHE A 89 14.75 0.76 -8.33
N ARG A 90 14.89 -0.27 -9.18
CA ARG A 90 15.99 -1.25 -9.09
C ARG A 90 17.38 -0.61 -9.19
N LYS A 91 17.49 0.58 -9.81
CA LYS A 91 18.76 1.32 -9.93
C LYS A 91 19.14 2.09 -8.66
N ILE A 92 18.23 2.22 -7.71
CA ILE A 92 18.49 2.81 -6.39
C ILE A 92 19.37 1.81 -5.64
N PRO A 93 20.57 2.21 -5.15
CA PRO A 93 21.46 1.26 -4.46
C PRO A 93 20.89 0.82 -3.10
N GLU A 94 20.24 1.71 -2.38
CA GLU A 94 19.71 1.45 -1.05
C GLU A 94 18.51 0.52 -1.06
N THR A 95 18.38 -0.34 -0.04
CA THR A 95 17.21 -1.19 0.17
C THR A 95 16.01 -0.37 0.64
N ASN A 96 16.21 0.55 1.59
CA ASN A 96 15.18 1.39 2.17
C ASN A 96 14.98 2.65 1.35
N VAL A 97 13.76 2.87 0.87
CA VAL A 97 13.41 4.03 0.02
C VAL A 97 12.25 4.78 0.66
N GLY A 98 12.45 6.07 0.92
CA GLY A 98 11.39 6.93 1.46
C GLY A 98 10.24 7.09 0.48
N VAL A 99 9.02 7.12 0.97
CA VAL A 99 7.80 7.42 0.21
C VAL A 99 7.08 8.56 0.89
N MET A 100 6.98 9.69 0.22
CA MET A 100 6.28 10.88 0.69
C MET A 100 5.22 11.28 -0.35
N LEU A 101 4.05 10.64 -0.27
CA LEU A 101 2.94 10.83 -1.21
C LEU A 101 1.60 10.82 -0.45
N PRO A 102 0.62 11.65 -0.87
CA PRO A 102 -0.74 11.61 -0.33
C PRO A 102 -1.46 10.33 -0.80
N ALA A 103 -2.64 10.06 -0.23
CA ALA A 103 -3.51 9.01 -0.73
C ALA A 103 -3.85 9.28 -2.20
N SER A 104 -3.37 8.45 -3.11
CA SER A 104 -3.49 8.63 -4.56
C SER A 104 -3.17 7.35 -5.31
N VAL A 105 -3.60 7.27 -6.55
CA VAL A 105 -3.19 6.19 -7.47
C VAL A 105 -1.66 6.14 -7.62
N ALA A 106 -0.99 7.29 -7.59
CA ALA A 106 0.46 7.35 -7.65
C ALA A 106 1.12 6.70 -6.43
N ALA A 107 0.56 6.87 -5.22
CA ALA A 107 1.06 6.21 -4.02
C ALA A 107 0.90 4.68 -4.10
N ASP A 108 -0.23 4.19 -4.63
CA ASP A 108 -0.43 2.76 -4.87
C ASP A 108 0.63 2.21 -5.83
N ILE A 109 0.85 2.88 -6.96
CA ILE A 109 1.83 2.46 -7.96
C ILE A 109 3.24 2.42 -7.35
N VAL A 110 3.65 3.46 -6.62
CA VAL A 110 4.98 3.56 -6.01
C VAL A 110 5.19 2.47 -4.96
N PHE A 111 4.22 2.24 -4.10
CA PHE A 111 4.30 1.23 -3.06
C PHE A 111 4.59 -0.15 -3.65
N TYR A 112 3.77 -0.59 -4.61
CA TYR A 112 3.98 -1.88 -5.26
C TYR A 112 5.20 -1.91 -6.18
N ALA A 113 5.55 -0.79 -6.81
CA ALA A 113 6.77 -0.71 -7.61
C ALA A 113 8.04 -0.91 -6.79
N LEU A 114 8.09 -0.40 -5.56
CA LEU A 114 9.22 -0.63 -4.65
C LEU A 114 9.32 -2.10 -4.28
N HIS A 115 8.22 -2.75 -3.95
CA HIS A 115 8.21 -4.20 -3.69
C HIS A 115 8.65 -5.02 -4.92
N LEU A 116 8.16 -4.68 -6.11
CA LEU A 116 8.59 -5.32 -7.37
C LEU A 116 10.07 -5.06 -7.70
N ALA A 117 10.65 -4.01 -7.14
CA ALA A 117 12.07 -3.68 -7.27
C ALA A 117 12.96 -4.33 -6.20
N GLY A 118 12.39 -5.04 -5.21
CA GLY A 118 13.12 -5.58 -4.07
C GLY A 118 13.53 -4.51 -3.05
N LYS A 119 12.76 -3.42 -2.98
CA LYS A 119 13.00 -2.31 -2.06
C LYS A 119 11.97 -2.32 -0.94
N THR A 120 12.35 -1.80 0.22
CA THR A 120 11.48 -1.64 1.38
C THR A 120 11.03 -0.18 1.46
N PRO A 121 9.74 0.11 1.25
CA PRO A 121 9.20 1.46 1.42
C PRO A 121 9.28 1.92 2.87
N VAL A 122 9.75 3.14 3.08
CA VAL A 122 9.74 3.86 4.36
C VAL A 122 8.69 4.98 4.23
N MET A 123 7.56 4.83 4.91
CA MET A 123 6.42 5.72 4.74
C MET A 123 6.63 7.01 5.53
N MET A 124 7.11 8.05 4.85
CA MET A 124 7.50 9.33 5.45
C MET A 124 6.27 10.13 5.88
N ASN A 125 6.15 10.36 7.19
CA ASN A 125 5.07 11.16 7.76
C ASN A 125 5.48 12.64 7.80
N TRP A 126 5.08 13.42 6.82
CA TRP A 126 5.39 14.87 6.76
C TRP A 126 4.68 15.72 7.80
N THR A 127 3.66 15.19 8.48
CA THR A 127 2.96 15.93 9.55
C THR A 127 3.79 16.06 10.83
N THR A 128 4.87 15.28 10.96
CA THR A 128 5.81 15.38 12.08
C THR A 128 6.83 16.53 11.95
N GLY A 129 6.78 17.24 10.82
CA GLY A 129 7.69 18.34 10.53
C GLY A 129 9.11 17.90 10.15
N PRO A 130 10.02 18.87 9.88
CA PRO A 130 11.36 18.56 9.41
C PRO A 130 12.19 17.68 10.35
N SER A 131 12.10 17.91 11.66
CA SER A 131 12.85 17.13 12.66
C SER A 131 12.41 15.67 12.71
N GLY A 132 11.09 15.40 12.60
CA GLY A 132 10.57 14.03 12.53
C GLY A 132 10.98 13.32 11.26
N LEU A 133 11.01 14.03 10.14
CA LEU A 133 11.49 13.49 8.86
C LEU A 133 12.99 13.17 8.90
N ALA A 134 13.82 14.09 9.43
CA ALA A 134 15.25 13.89 9.59
C ALA A 134 15.56 12.67 10.47
N HIS A 135 14.87 12.55 11.60
CA HIS A 135 14.98 11.38 12.49
C HIS A 135 14.62 10.08 11.75
N GLY A 136 13.51 10.07 11.00
CA GLY A 136 13.11 8.91 10.20
C GLY A 136 14.15 8.49 9.17
N ILE A 137 14.77 9.45 8.51
CA ILE A 137 15.87 9.22 7.54
C ILE A 137 17.09 8.61 8.23
N GLU A 138 17.50 9.18 9.35
CA GLU A 138 18.66 8.71 10.11
C GLU A 138 18.48 7.26 10.56
N VAL A 139 17.37 6.95 11.24
CA VAL A 139 17.10 5.62 11.80
C VAL A 139 16.93 4.54 10.74
N THR A 140 16.34 4.89 9.58
CA THR A 140 16.08 3.92 8.51
C THR A 140 17.16 3.86 7.44
N GLY A 141 18.13 4.77 7.47
CA GLY A 141 19.19 4.87 6.48
C GLY A 141 18.71 5.25 5.08
N VAL A 142 17.54 5.88 4.97
CA VAL A 142 17.00 6.37 3.69
C VAL A 142 17.93 7.42 3.11
N ARG A 143 18.24 7.29 1.81
CA ARG A 143 19.03 8.27 1.05
C ARG A 143 18.26 8.87 -0.12
N GLN A 144 17.14 8.23 -0.50
CA GLN A 144 16.28 8.68 -1.59
C GLN A 144 14.83 8.65 -1.16
N VAL A 145 14.08 9.71 -1.45
CA VAL A 145 12.65 9.84 -1.13
C VAL A 145 11.86 10.04 -2.42
N VAL A 146 10.98 9.11 -2.72
CA VAL A 146 10.04 9.20 -3.85
C VAL A 146 8.89 10.12 -3.46
N THR A 147 8.69 11.18 -4.25
CA THR A 147 7.66 12.19 -4.00
C THR A 147 7.23 12.86 -5.31
N SER A 148 6.36 13.87 -5.24
CA SER A 148 6.03 14.75 -6.36
C SER A 148 6.51 16.18 -6.09
N SER A 149 6.92 16.89 -7.13
CA SER A 149 7.31 18.30 -7.01
C SER A 149 6.17 19.13 -6.42
N ARG A 150 4.94 18.89 -6.88
CA ARG A 150 3.74 19.57 -6.36
C ARG A 150 3.53 19.41 -4.86
N LEU A 151 3.83 18.23 -4.31
CA LEU A 151 3.70 18.00 -2.86
C LEU A 151 4.77 18.76 -2.10
N VAL A 152 6.03 18.71 -2.55
CA VAL A 152 7.14 19.43 -1.93
C VAL A 152 6.87 20.93 -1.94
N ASP A 153 6.46 21.49 -3.09
CA ASP A 153 6.12 22.91 -3.23
C ASP A 153 4.97 23.31 -2.31
N ARG A 154 3.92 22.46 -2.21
CA ARG A 154 2.76 22.72 -1.37
C ARG A 154 3.08 22.69 0.12
N LEU A 155 3.96 21.79 0.54
CA LEU A 155 4.34 21.64 1.95
C LEU A 155 5.42 22.63 2.38
N GLY A 156 6.21 23.15 1.42
CA GLY A 156 7.36 24.00 1.70
C GLY A 156 8.43 23.31 2.56
N ILE A 157 8.49 21.97 2.50
CA ILE A 157 9.40 21.17 3.32
C ILE A 157 10.62 20.77 2.51
N THR A 158 11.80 21.04 3.07
CA THR A 158 13.06 20.48 2.59
C THR A 158 13.46 19.30 3.47
N ILE A 159 13.78 18.17 2.85
CA ILE A 159 14.27 16.99 3.57
C ILE A 159 15.79 17.07 3.59
N GLU A 160 16.36 17.12 4.79
CA GLU A 160 17.81 17.06 4.97
C GLU A 160 18.27 15.59 5.03
N GLY A 161 19.44 15.31 4.47
CA GLY A 161 20.07 13.97 4.51
C GLY A 161 19.61 12.97 3.46
N ALA A 162 18.62 13.31 2.61
CA ALA A 162 18.17 12.47 1.50
C ALA A 162 17.86 13.30 0.24
N GLY A 163 18.05 12.68 -0.93
CA GLY A 163 17.67 13.24 -2.22
C GLY A 163 16.22 12.95 -2.58
N TYR A 164 15.65 13.75 -3.51
CA TYR A 164 14.32 13.49 -4.04
C TYR A 164 14.37 12.72 -5.35
N ILE A 165 13.44 11.78 -5.51
CA ILE A 165 13.09 11.16 -6.78
C ILE A 165 11.68 11.67 -7.13
N PHE A 166 11.60 12.61 -8.05
CA PHE A 166 10.32 13.17 -8.47
C PHE A 166 9.61 12.24 -9.46
N LEU A 167 8.34 11.94 -9.17
CA LEU A 167 7.52 11.07 -10.03
C LEU A 167 7.36 11.63 -11.44
N GLU A 168 7.36 12.93 -11.58
CA GLU A 168 7.28 13.62 -12.86
C GLU A 168 8.47 13.25 -13.76
N ASP A 169 9.67 13.14 -13.20
CA ASP A 169 10.88 12.79 -13.94
C ASP A 169 10.95 11.29 -14.22
N VAL A 170 10.54 10.47 -13.25
CA VAL A 170 10.38 9.02 -13.47
C VAL A 170 9.44 8.79 -14.64
N LYS A 171 8.27 9.45 -14.67
CA LYS A 171 7.27 9.33 -15.72
C LYS A 171 7.82 9.77 -17.10
N LYS A 172 8.56 10.88 -17.17
CA LYS A 172 9.21 11.36 -18.41
C LYS A 172 10.23 10.35 -18.95
N SER A 173 10.89 9.58 -18.09
CA SER A 173 11.88 8.58 -18.50
C SER A 173 11.27 7.32 -19.14
N ILE A 174 9.96 7.12 -19.01
CA ILE A 174 9.27 5.94 -19.53
C ILE A 174 8.96 6.10 -21.02
N ARG A 175 9.46 5.16 -21.82
CA ARG A 175 9.22 5.17 -23.28
C ARG A 175 7.91 4.45 -23.61
N LYS A 176 7.21 4.94 -24.64
CA LYS A 176 5.97 4.31 -25.13
C LYS A 176 6.18 2.84 -25.53
N THR A 177 7.35 2.50 -26.07
CA THR A 177 7.71 1.13 -26.46
C THR A 177 7.81 0.19 -25.24
N GLU A 178 8.29 0.67 -24.10
CA GLU A 178 8.33 -0.12 -22.86
C GLU A 178 6.91 -0.40 -22.34
N VAL A 179 6.04 0.60 -22.40
CA VAL A 179 4.63 0.45 -22.03
C VAL A 179 3.98 -0.61 -22.93
N LEU A 180 4.15 -0.50 -24.25
CA LEU A 180 3.58 -1.45 -25.22
C LEU A 180 4.11 -2.86 -24.98
N SER A 181 5.42 -3.02 -24.81
CA SER A 181 6.06 -4.31 -24.53
C SER A 181 5.50 -4.99 -23.28
N LEU A 182 5.36 -4.24 -22.17
CA LEU A 182 4.79 -4.78 -20.94
C LEU A 182 3.29 -5.07 -21.09
N MET A 183 2.54 -4.25 -21.82
CA MET A 183 1.14 -4.54 -22.12
C MET A 183 1.01 -5.87 -22.88
N VAL A 184 1.78 -6.06 -23.94
CA VAL A 184 1.80 -7.33 -24.69
C VAL A 184 2.19 -8.50 -23.77
N ARG A 185 3.20 -8.33 -22.92
CA ARG A 185 3.64 -9.35 -21.95
C ARG A 185 2.52 -9.76 -21.01
N THR A 186 1.65 -8.83 -20.58
CA THR A 186 0.52 -9.17 -19.69
C THR A 186 -0.53 -10.04 -20.36
N TYR A 187 -0.63 -10.02 -21.69
CA TYR A 187 -1.53 -10.90 -22.47
C TYR A 187 -0.89 -12.24 -22.75
N LEU A 188 0.35 -12.24 -23.20
CA LEU A 188 0.99 -13.46 -23.70
C LEU A 188 1.64 -14.31 -22.62
N GLN A 189 2.16 -13.67 -21.57
CA GLN A 189 2.96 -14.33 -20.53
C GLN A 189 2.70 -13.76 -19.13
N PRO A 190 1.45 -13.74 -18.63
CA PRO A 190 1.14 -13.13 -17.34
C PRO A 190 1.94 -13.73 -16.17
N ALA A 191 2.12 -15.07 -16.15
CA ALA A 191 2.90 -15.76 -15.11
C ALA A 191 4.40 -15.38 -15.10
N SER A 192 4.90 -14.75 -16.16
CA SER A 192 6.30 -14.29 -16.19
C SER A 192 6.60 -13.17 -15.20
N PHE A 193 5.58 -12.41 -14.78
CA PHE A 193 5.75 -11.39 -13.75
C PHE A 193 6.10 -12.00 -12.41
N LEU A 194 5.51 -13.15 -12.04
CA LEU A 194 5.86 -13.89 -10.82
C LEU A 194 7.31 -14.38 -10.86
N ARG A 195 7.76 -14.94 -12.00
CA ARG A 195 9.14 -15.41 -12.14
C ARG A 195 10.19 -14.30 -12.13
N SER A 196 9.78 -13.05 -12.31
CA SER A 196 10.69 -11.88 -12.30
C SER A 196 10.69 -11.12 -10.97
N LEU A 197 10.05 -11.67 -9.94
CA LEU A 197 10.06 -11.08 -8.61
C LEU A 197 11.44 -11.17 -7.97
N PRO A 198 11.80 -10.20 -7.11
CA PRO A 198 13.01 -10.29 -6.31
C PRO A 198 12.91 -11.45 -5.30
N GLU A 199 14.04 -12.02 -4.95
CA GLU A 199 14.13 -13.00 -3.86
C GLU A 199 13.96 -12.26 -2.54
N GLN A 200 12.87 -12.52 -1.85
CA GLN A 200 12.52 -11.99 -0.53
C GLN A 200 11.77 -13.06 0.25
N ASN A 201 11.92 -13.06 1.58
CA ASN A 201 11.21 -13.98 2.45
C ASN A 201 10.05 -13.26 3.14
N GLU A 202 9.04 -14.00 3.55
CA GLU A 202 7.88 -13.49 4.28
C GLU A 202 8.25 -12.79 5.61
N GLY A 203 9.38 -13.17 6.21
CA GLY A 203 9.94 -12.58 7.43
C GLY A 203 10.73 -11.29 7.21
N ASP A 204 11.04 -10.93 5.95
CA ASP A 204 11.79 -9.71 5.66
C ASP A 204 10.92 -8.47 5.90
N PRO A 205 11.53 -7.32 6.27
CA PRO A 205 10.80 -6.07 6.39
C PRO A 205 10.13 -5.66 5.07
N ALA A 206 8.81 -5.49 5.10
CA ALA A 206 8.02 -5.06 3.94
C ALA A 206 7.73 -3.56 3.95
N VAL A 207 7.72 -2.92 5.12
CA VAL A 207 7.49 -1.47 5.25
C VAL A 207 8.02 -0.98 6.58
N PHE A 208 8.46 0.26 6.63
CA PHE A 208 8.69 1.00 7.86
C PHE A 208 7.60 2.06 8.03
N LEU A 209 6.96 2.05 9.20
CA LEU A 209 6.03 3.07 9.65
C LEU A 209 6.58 3.80 10.88
N PHE A 210 6.03 4.97 11.17
CA PHE A 210 6.41 5.76 12.34
C PHE A 210 5.20 5.93 13.25
N THR A 211 5.42 5.77 14.56
CA THR A 211 4.39 6.09 15.55
C THR A 211 4.32 7.60 15.77
N SER A 212 3.16 8.10 16.11
CA SER A 212 2.96 9.50 16.54
C SER A 212 3.39 9.68 18.01
N GLY A 213 4.66 9.44 18.37
CA GLY A 213 5.13 9.50 19.75
C GLY A 213 4.66 10.79 20.47
N SER A 214 3.96 10.65 21.60
CA SER A 214 3.42 11.76 22.38
C SER A 214 4.46 12.44 23.28
N GLU A 215 5.59 11.80 23.55
CA GLU A 215 6.58 12.29 24.54
C GLU A 215 8.05 12.18 24.09
N SER A 216 8.33 11.62 22.91
CA SER A 216 9.68 11.42 22.39
C SER A 216 9.67 11.38 20.86
N SER A 217 10.85 11.28 20.25
CA SER A 217 10.99 11.07 18.80
C SER A 217 10.14 9.90 18.31
N PRO A 218 9.54 9.98 17.09
CA PRO A 218 8.72 8.91 16.54
C PRO A 218 9.47 7.58 16.52
N LYS A 219 8.85 6.53 17.03
CA LYS A 219 9.45 5.18 16.97
C LYS A 219 9.26 4.61 15.57
N THR A 220 10.30 4.02 15.03
CA THR A 220 10.27 3.30 13.74
C THR A 220 9.79 1.88 13.96
N VAL A 221 8.77 1.47 13.22
CA VAL A 221 8.14 0.14 13.30
C VAL A 221 8.32 -0.57 11.98
N PRO A 222 9.22 -1.56 11.88
CA PRO A 222 9.26 -2.46 10.74
C PRO A 222 8.09 -3.44 10.81
N LEU A 223 7.37 -3.61 9.69
CA LEU A 223 6.38 -4.66 9.49
C LEU A 223 6.86 -5.59 8.39
N THR A 224 6.81 -6.89 8.65
CA THR A 224 7.21 -7.91 7.67
C THR A 224 6.11 -8.15 6.64
N HIS A 225 6.45 -8.83 5.55
CA HIS A 225 5.46 -9.29 4.56
C HIS A 225 4.39 -10.13 5.26
N ARG A 226 4.78 -11.07 6.13
CA ARG A 226 3.85 -11.89 6.92
C ARG A 226 2.91 -11.04 7.78
N ASN A 227 3.42 -10.02 8.49
CA ASN A 227 2.57 -9.15 9.31
C ASN A 227 1.48 -8.48 8.48
N LEU A 228 1.86 -7.92 7.32
CA LEU A 228 0.92 -7.24 6.44
C LEU A 228 -0.12 -8.21 5.86
N LEU A 229 0.33 -9.35 5.32
CA LEU A 229 -0.54 -10.30 4.66
C LEU A 229 -1.48 -11.02 5.63
N THR A 230 -1.01 -11.36 6.84
CA THR A 230 -1.88 -11.91 7.91
C THR A 230 -2.97 -10.90 8.28
N ASN A 231 -2.62 -9.62 8.43
CA ASN A 231 -3.61 -8.59 8.76
C ASN A 231 -4.67 -8.44 7.65
N ILE A 232 -4.27 -8.52 6.38
CA ILE A 232 -5.21 -8.50 5.25
C ILE A 232 -6.09 -9.75 5.26
N HIS A 233 -5.50 -10.94 5.44
CA HIS A 233 -6.24 -12.20 5.53
C HIS A 233 -7.33 -12.15 6.61
N ASP A 234 -6.96 -11.72 7.82
CA ASP A 234 -7.89 -11.62 8.95
C ASP A 234 -8.98 -10.55 8.71
N SER A 235 -8.60 -9.43 8.10
CA SER A 235 -9.56 -8.39 7.70
C SER A 235 -10.59 -8.91 6.70
N LEU A 236 -10.17 -9.73 5.72
CA LEU A 236 -11.08 -10.33 4.73
C LEU A 236 -12.03 -11.34 5.35
N ALA A 237 -11.57 -12.09 6.35
CA ALA A 237 -12.42 -13.04 7.09
C ALA A 237 -13.59 -12.34 7.80
N VAL A 238 -13.39 -11.10 8.27
CA VAL A 238 -14.40 -10.30 8.96
C VAL A 238 -15.26 -9.49 7.99
N LEU A 239 -14.63 -8.79 7.04
CA LEU A 239 -15.33 -7.85 6.16
C LEU A 239 -16.09 -8.55 5.04
N GLN A 240 -15.59 -9.70 4.56
CA GLN A 240 -16.20 -10.50 3.47
C GLN A 240 -16.64 -9.65 2.26
N PRO A 241 -15.76 -8.80 1.69
CA PRO A 241 -16.14 -7.91 0.61
C PRO A 241 -16.47 -8.69 -0.66
N ASP A 242 -17.41 -8.17 -1.46
CA ASP A 242 -17.74 -8.73 -2.76
C ASP A 242 -17.14 -7.89 -3.93
N GLN A 243 -17.32 -8.39 -5.16
CA GLN A 243 -16.73 -7.76 -6.36
C GLN A 243 -17.36 -6.39 -6.70
N ASN A 244 -18.53 -6.06 -6.14
CA ASN A 244 -19.24 -4.80 -6.37
C ASN A 244 -18.81 -3.74 -5.37
N ASP A 245 -18.17 -4.15 -4.27
CA ASP A 245 -17.70 -3.23 -3.25
C ASP A 245 -16.65 -2.28 -3.80
N SER A 246 -16.65 -1.09 -3.25
CA SER A 246 -15.67 -0.05 -3.54
C SER A 246 -15.25 0.62 -2.25
N LEU A 247 -13.97 0.82 -2.09
CA LEU A 247 -13.40 1.45 -0.91
C LEU A 247 -12.99 2.89 -1.22
N LEU A 248 -13.48 3.84 -0.42
CA LEU A 248 -13.03 5.22 -0.48
C LEU A 248 -11.74 5.39 0.33
N GLY A 249 -10.64 5.64 -0.36
CA GLY A 249 -9.32 5.77 0.23
C GLY A 249 -8.89 7.23 0.36
N PHE A 250 -9.07 7.82 1.55
CA PHE A 250 -8.69 9.20 1.86
C PHE A 250 -7.62 9.31 2.96
N LEU A 251 -7.39 8.23 3.70
CA LEU A 251 -6.40 8.24 4.78
C LEU A 251 -4.97 8.20 4.21
N PRO A 252 -4.05 9.00 4.78
CA PRO A 252 -2.68 9.01 4.32
C PRO A 252 -1.99 7.65 4.50
N PRO A 253 -1.21 7.18 3.50
CA PRO A 253 -0.59 5.86 3.53
C PRO A 253 0.58 5.73 4.51
N PHE A 254 1.04 6.83 5.13
CA PHE A 254 2.03 6.79 6.20
C PHE A 254 1.43 6.43 7.57
N HIS A 255 0.11 6.38 7.72
CA HIS A 255 -0.56 5.81 8.88
C HIS A 255 -0.83 4.32 8.64
N SER A 256 -0.70 3.48 9.68
CA SER A 256 -0.90 2.04 9.58
C SER A 256 -2.27 1.68 9.01
N PHE A 257 -3.33 2.32 9.50
CA PHE A 257 -4.68 2.09 8.99
C PHE A 257 -4.85 2.60 7.54
N GLY A 258 -4.22 3.73 7.18
CA GLY A 258 -4.21 4.24 5.81
C GLY A 258 -3.49 3.30 4.85
N LEU A 259 -2.34 2.74 5.25
CA LEU A 259 -1.64 1.74 4.46
C LEU A 259 -2.46 0.46 4.32
N THR A 260 -2.90 -0.12 5.44
CA THR A 260 -3.62 -1.39 5.44
C THR A 260 -4.98 -1.27 4.74
N GLY A 261 -5.80 -0.32 5.16
CA GLY A 261 -7.16 -0.17 4.65
C GLY A 261 -7.22 0.39 3.24
N ASN A 262 -6.40 1.39 2.92
CA ASN A 262 -6.50 2.04 1.62
C ASN A 262 -5.60 1.42 0.56
N VAL A 263 -4.35 1.02 0.89
CA VAL A 263 -3.40 0.53 -0.12
C VAL A 263 -3.44 -0.99 -0.25
N LEU A 264 -3.30 -1.72 0.87
CA LEU A 264 -3.16 -3.17 0.82
C LEU A 264 -4.50 -3.88 0.63
N LEU A 265 -5.48 -3.60 1.48
CA LEU A 265 -6.75 -4.32 1.47
C LEU A 265 -7.42 -4.30 0.09
N PRO A 266 -7.69 -3.16 -0.56
CA PRO A 266 -8.39 -3.19 -1.84
C PRO A 266 -7.60 -3.89 -2.94
N GLN A 267 -6.29 -3.66 -3.03
CA GLN A 267 -5.49 -4.23 -4.11
C GLN A 267 -5.26 -5.74 -3.96
N LEU A 268 -5.21 -6.24 -2.73
CA LEU A 268 -5.01 -7.67 -2.45
C LEU A 268 -6.32 -8.45 -2.36
N SER A 269 -7.43 -7.84 -1.91
CA SER A 269 -8.75 -8.46 -1.94
C SER A 269 -9.38 -8.48 -3.34
N GLY A 270 -9.00 -7.51 -4.16
CA GLY A 270 -9.56 -7.34 -5.49
C GLY A 270 -10.81 -6.47 -5.56
N ILE A 271 -11.17 -5.75 -4.49
CA ILE A 271 -12.18 -4.72 -4.55
C ILE A 271 -11.60 -3.44 -5.16
N ARG A 272 -12.47 -2.59 -5.67
CA ARG A 272 -12.07 -1.30 -6.27
C ARG A 272 -11.73 -0.30 -5.18
N SER A 273 -10.78 0.59 -5.44
CA SER A 273 -10.54 1.74 -4.58
C SER A 273 -10.65 3.06 -5.33
N VAL A 274 -11.22 4.05 -4.69
CA VAL A 274 -11.30 5.42 -5.20
C VAL A 274 -10.51 6.31 -4.25
N ARG A 275 -9.56 7.07 -4.78
CA ARG A 275 -8.73 8.01 -4.03
C ARG A 275 -9.33 9.41 -4.08
N TYR A 276 -9.37 10.05 -2.93
CA TYR A 276 -9.92 11.41 -2.80
C TYR A 276 -8.84 12.39 -2.33
#